data_9791c2677e8f47c83016d97a594086ab
#
_entry.id   9791c2677e8f47c83016d97a594086ab
#
_cell.length_a   1.000
_cell.length_b   1.000
_cell.length_c   1.000
_cell.angle_alpha   90.00
_cell.angle_beta   90.00
_cell.angle_gamma   90.00
#
_symmetry.space_group_name_H-M   'P 1'
#
loop_
_entity.id
_entity.type
_entity.pdbx_description
1 polymer ?
#
loop_
_entity_poly.entity_id
_entity_poly.type
_entity_poly.pdbx_seq_one_letter_code
_entity_poly.pdbx_strand_id
1 'polypeptide(L)'
;MPQSFVFRTIELDGQYLRTAVRPGNSTLPPLLVFNGIGANLELVFPFVEALDPDLEVIAFDVPGVGGSSTPATPFRFPGLAKLAARMLDYLDYSQVNVIGVSWGGALAQQFAYSHPERCKKLILAATSAGAVMVPGRPSVLLKMASPRRYIQPSHGVNIAPDIYGGAFRRDPHLAEKHAAKVRSSGKLGYYWQLFAGLGWTSVHWLHKIRQPTLILAGDDDPIIPLINMKLLAWRIPNSELHVIDDGHLFLVTRAQSVAPMIMAFLSEEKQPAVIRHAATLRAPRA
;
A
#
# COMPACT_ATOMS: atom_id res chain seq x y z
N MET A 1 15.39 22.42 1.12
CA MET A 1 13.94 22.66 1.10
C MET A 1 13.28 21.31 0.83
N PRO A 2 12.16 20.92 1.47
CA PRO A 2 11.49 19.69 1.12
C PRO A 2 11.11 19.76 -0.36
N GLN A 3 11.48 18.71 -1.12
CA GLN A 3 11.17 18.65 -2.55
C GLN A 3 9.66 18.57 -2.72
N SER A 4 9.08 19.52 -3.44
CA SER A 4 7.64 19.56 -3.68
C SER A 4 7.25 18.53 -4.74
N PHE A 5 6.09 17.90 -4.56
CA PHE A 5 5.51 17.04 -5.58
C PHE A 5 5.15 17.83 -6.85
N VAL A 6 5.49 17.28 -7.99
CA VAL A 6 5.04 17.75 -9.30
C VAL A 6 3.77 16.96 -9.66
N PHE A 7 2.65 17.68 -9.74
CA PHE A 7 1.36 17.07 -10.10
C PHE A 7 1.14 17.16 -11.60
N ARG A 8 0.60 16.08 -12.17
CA ARG A 8 0.19 16.01 -13.57
C ARG A 8 -1.11 15.23 -13.68
N THR A 9 -1.94 15.59 -14.64
CA THR A 9 -3.05 14.75 -15.11
C THR A 9 -2.65 14.19 -16.46
N ILE A 10 -2.61 12.88 -16.58
CA ILE A 10 -2.28 12.16 -17.81
C ILE A 10 -3.51 11.45 -18.32
N GLU A 11 -3.61 11.29 -19.63
CA GLU A 11 -4.68 10.55 -20.29
C GLU A 11 -4.13 9.23 -20.82
N LEU A 12 -4.76 8.12 -20.41
CA LEU A 12 -4.45 6.77 -20.86
C LEU A 12 -5.75 6.04 -21.19
N ASP A 13 -5.98 5.75 -22.48
CA ASP A 13 -7.18 5.05 -22.96
C ASP A 13 -8.50 5.70 -22.53
N GLY A 14 -8.58 7.03 -22.61
CA GLY A 14 -9.76 7.79 -22.16
C GLY A 14 -9.93 7.89 -20.65
N GLN A 15 -8.95 7.40 -19.87
CA GLN A 15 -8.91 7.52 -18.43
C GLN A 15 -7.95 8.64 -18.02
N TYR A 16 -8.45 9.65 -17.33
CA TYR A 16 -7.62 10.72 -16.77
C TYR A 16 -7.11 10.29 -15.38
N LEU A 17 -5.78 10.21 -15.23
CA LEU A 17 -5.11 9.86 -13.99
C LEU A 17 -4.38 11.08 -13.44
N ARG A 18 -4.71 11.45 -12.20
CA ARG A 18 -3.92 12.42 -11.44
C ARG A 18 -2.72 11.72 -10.84
N THR A 19 -1.53 12.17 -11.23
CA THR A 19 -0.24 11.65 -10.77
C THR A 19 0.50 12.71 -9.98
N ALA A 20 1.40 12.27 -9.11
CA ALA A 20 2.32 13.12 -8.37
C ALA A 20 3.69 12.45 -8.35
N VAL A 21 4.72 13.18 -8.74
CA VAL A 21 6.12 12.74 -8.67
C VAL A 21 6.86 13.66 -7.71
N ARG A 22 7.46 13.10 -6.66
CA ARG A 22 8.48 13.77 -5.88
C ARG A 22 9.82 13.44 -6.54
N PRO A 23 10.48 14.39 -7.22
CA PRO A 23 11.78 14.13 -7.87
C PRO A 23 12.82 13.74 -6.82
N GLY A 24 13.85 13.04 -7.24
CA GLY A 24 14.96 12.61 -6.40
C GLY A 24 16.24 12.46 -7.22
N ASN A 25 17.39 12.42 -6.54
CA ASN A 25 18.71 12.25 -7.16
C ASN A 25 19.37 10.92 -6.79
N SER A 26 18.61 10.01 -6.13
CA SER A 26 19.12 8.68 -5.76
C SER A 26 19.36 7.83 -7.00
N THR A 27 20.35 6.95 -6.94
CA THR A 27 20.59 5.90 -7.94
C THR A 27 19.62 4.72 -7.81
N LEU A 28 18.79 4.69 -6.75
CA LEU A 28 17.76 3.67 -6.57
C LEU A 28 16.62 3.85 -7.57
N PRO A 29 16.04 2.77 -8.09
CA PRO A 29 14.80 2.87 -8.85
C PRO A 29 13.71 3.61 -8.06
N PRO A 30 12.89 4.45 -8.71
CA PRO A 30 11.82 5.20 -8.04
C PRO A 30 10.88 4.31 -7.25
N LEU A 31 10.25 4.84 -6.20
CA LEU A 31 9.26 4.14 -5.40
C LEU A 31 7.85 4.45 -5.91
N LEU A 32 7.20 3.49 -6.55
CA LEU A 32 5.78 3.57 -6.93
C LEU A 32 4.89 3.21 -5.73
N VAL A 33 3.96 4.10 -5.39
CA VAL A 33 3.06 3.95 -4.25
C VAL A 33 1.65 3.61 -4.71
N PHE A 34 1.12 2.47 -4.25
CA PHE A 34 -0.29 2.08 -4.36
C PHE A 34 -0.99 2.29 -3.02
N ASN A 35 -1.91 3.25 -2.99
CA ASN A 35 -2.59 3.66 -1.76
C ASN A 35 -3.76 2.72 -1.39
N GLY A 36 -4.25 2.85 -0.15
CA GLY A 36 -5.40 2.09 0.35
C GLY A 36 -6.71 2.45 -0.32
N ILE A 37 -7.77 1.67 -0.07
CA ILE A 37 -9.10 1.89 -0.64
C ILE A 37 -9.66 3.28 -0.29
N GLY A 38 -10.10 4.03 -1.30
CA GLY A 38 -10.66 5.39 -1.17
C GLY A 38 -9.65 6.48 -0.83
N ALA A 39 -8.38 6.13 -0.65
CA ALA A 39 -7.34 7.06 -0.24
C ALA A 39 -6.78 7.84 -1.44
N ASN A 40 -6.85 9.18 -1.34
CA ASN A 40 -6.24 10.10 -2.29
C ASN A 40 -4.73 10.29 -2.03
N LEU A 41 -4.02 10.85 -2.99
CA LEU A 41 -2.56 11.06 -2.97
C LEU A 41 -2.05 11.70 -1.67
N GLU A 42 -2.76 12.70 -1.16
CA GLU A 42 -2.31 13.48 -0.02
C GLU A 42 -2.22 12.66 1.28
N LEU A 43 -2.90 11.50 1.34
CA LEU A 43 -2.88 10.65 2.54
C LEU A 43 -1.57 9.90 2.73
N VAL A 44 -0.76 9.72 1.68
CA VAL A 44 0.57 9.09 1.83
C VAL A 44 1.70 10.09 2.03
N PHE A 45 1.48 11.39 1.84
CA PHE A 45 2.55 12.39 1.92
C PHE A 45 3.31 12.40 3.23
N PRO A 46 2.67 12.26 4.43
CA PRO A 46 3.41 12.19 5.68
C PRO A 46 4.43 11.04 5.74
N PHE A 47 4.10 9.91 5.10
CA PHE A 47 5.04 8.80 4.95
C PHE A 47 6.15 9.14 3.95
N VAL A 48 5.80 9.69 2.79
CA VAL A 48 6.78 10.05 1.76
C VAL A 48 7.75 11.13 2.25
N GLU A 49 7.26 12.09 3.04
CA GLU A 49 8.10 13.14 3.67
C GLU A 49 9.12 12.58 4.68
N ALA A 50 8.85 11.40 5.25
CA ALA A 50 9.78 10.72 6.17
C ALA A 50 10.84 9.86 5.44
N LEU A 51 10.67 9.57 4.16
CA LEU A 51 11.66 8.88 3.33
C LEU A 51 12.80 9.83 2.99
N ASP A 52 13.96 9.24 2.63
CA ASP A 52 15.08 9.99 2.09
C ASP A 52 14.60 10.97 1.00
N PRO A 53 14.92 12.28 1.10
CA PRO A 53 14.51 13.27 0.11
C PRO A 53 15.06 12.96 -1.29
N ASP A 54 16.20 12.29 -1.40
CA ASP A 54 16.79 11.94 -2.68
C ASP A 54 16.13 10.71 -3.35
N LEU A 55 15.28 9.96 -2.65
CA LEU A 55 14.50 8.89 -3.27
C LEU A 55 13.37 9.49 -4.12
N GLU A 56 13.36 9.20 -5.41
CA GLU A 56 12.25 9.58 -6.27
C GLU A 56 10.99 8.75 -5.93
N VAL A 57 9.84 9.41 -5.81
CA VAL A 57 8.56 8.75 -5.44
C VAL A 57 7.48 9.10 -6.45
N ILE A 58 6.81 8.07 -6.96
CA ILE A 58 5.70 8.17 -7.89
C ILE A 58 4.43 7.72 -7.18
N ALA A 59 3.39 8.53 -7.20
CA ALA A 59 2.07 8.17 -6.70
C ALA A 59 0.99 8.61 -7.69
N PHE A 60 -0.17 7.97 -7.66
CA PHE A 60 -1.32 8.37 -8.45
C PHE A 60 -2.63 8.05 -7.74
N ASP A 61 -3.65 8.83 -8.02
CA ASP A 61 -5.01 8.51 -7.65
C ASP A 61 -5.52 7.42 -8.60
N VAL A 62 -5.91 6.27 -8.07
CA VAL A 62 -6.51 5.22 -8.92
C VAL A 62 -7.84 5.69 -9.53
N PRO A 63 -8.29 5.14 -10.67
CA PRO A 63 -9.54 5.54 -11.30
C PRO A 63 -10.72 5.64 -10.33
N GLY A 64 -11.39 6.79 -10.32
CA GLY A 64 -12.52 7.08 -9.43
C GLY A 64 -12.17 7.58 -8.04
N VAL A 65 -10.88 7.83 -7.75
CA VAL A 65 -10.40 8.37 -6.46
C VAL A 65 -9.73 9.72 -6.68
N GLY A 66 -9.81 10.60 -5.68
CA GLY A 66 -9.13 11.89 -5.67
C GLY A 66 -9.42 12.71 -6.91
N GLY A 67 -8.38 13.05 -7.68
CA GLY A 67 -8.48 13.82 -8.92
C GLY A 67 -8.51 13.00 -10.20
N SER A 68 -8.51 11.66 -10.12
CA SER A 68 -8.64 10.80 -11.29
C SER A 68 -10.10 10.61 -11.70
N SER A 69 -10.35 10.50 -13.01
CA SER A 69 -11.72 10.33 -13.54
C SER A 69 -12.30 8.98 -13.11
N THR A 70 -13.62 8.96 -12.89
CA THR A 70 -14.34 7.73 -12.59
C THR A 70 -14.62 6.96 -13.89
N PRO A 71 -14.18 5.72 -14.04
CA PRO A 71 -14.42 4.95 -15.25
C PRO A 71 -15.88 4.53 -15.35
N ALA A 72 -16.39 4.37 -16.59
CA ALA A 72 -17.75 3.90 -16.85
C ALA A 72 -17.95 2.45 -16.37
N THR A 73 -16.90 1.63 -16.44
CA THR A 73 -16.90 0.24 -15.97
C THR A 73 -15.78 0.02 -14.96
N PRO A 74 -15.98 -0.84 -13.94
CA PRO A 74 -14.96 -1.06 -12.92
C PRO A 74 -13.76 -1.82 -13.48
N PHE A 75 -12.57 -1.40 -13.08
CA PHE A 75 -11.37 -2.20 -13.27
C PHE A 75 -11.30 -3.34 -12.25
N ARG A 76 -10.72 -4.47 -12.66
CA ARG A 76 -10.21 -5.51 -11.76
C ARG A 76 -8.72 -5.28 -11.53
N PHE A 77 -8.11 -5.91 -10.50
CA PHE A 77 -6.68 -5.73 -10.21
C PHE A 77 -5.74 -5.99 -11.40
N PRO A 78 -5.95 -7.00 -12.28
CA PRO A 78 -5.10 -7.15 -13.48
C PRO A 78 -5.17 -5.95 -14.41
N GLY A 79 -6.36 -5.37 -14.60
CA GLY A 79 -6.55 -4.15 -15.41
C GLY A 79 -5.88 -2.92 -14.80
N LEU A 80 -5.98 -2.75 -13.46
CA LEU A 80 -5.30 -1.67 -12.74
C LEU A 80 -3.78 -1.83 -12.77
N ALA A 81 -3.25 -3.04 -12.64
CA ALA A 81 -1.82 -3.31 -12.78
C ALA A 81 -1.31 -2.96 -14.18
N LYS A 82 -2.06 -3.33 -15.23
CA LYS A 82 -1.76 -2.94 -16.62
C LYS A 82 -1.79 -1.42 -16.80
N LEU A 83 -2.80 -0.74 -16.23
CA LEU A 83 -2.90 0.72 -16.28
C LEU A 83 -1.70 1.39 -15.60
N ALA A 84 -1.27 0.89 -14.44
CA ALA A 84 -0.08 1.37 -13.74
C ALA A 84 1.21 1.17 -14.57
N ALA A 85 1.36 0.02 -15.24
CA ALA A 85 2.49 -0.22 -16.14
C ALA A 85 2.51 0.80 -17.30
N ARG A 86 1.37 1.08 -17.93
CA ARG A 86 1.26 2.09 -18.98
C ARG A 86 1.47 3.52 -18.49
N MET A 87 1.09 3.81 -17.26
CA MET A 87 1.41 5.09 -16.61
C MET A 87 2.94 5.25 -16.48
N LEU A 88 3.65 4.19 -16.08
CA LEU A 88 5.11 4.21 -16.01
C LEU A 88 5.74 4.38 -17.39
N ASP A 89 5.18 3.75 -18.45
CA ASP A 89 5.64 3.94 -19.84
C ASP A 89 5.47 5.39 -20.28
N TYR A 90 4.31 6.00 -19.97
CA TYR A 90 4.04 7.42 -20.30
C TYR A 90 5.00 8.38 -19.56
N LEU A 91 5.40 8.03 -18.34
CA LEU A 91 6.32 8.80 -17.50
C LEU A 91 7.80 8.46 -17.73
N ASP A 92 8.10 7.56 -18.68
CA ASP A 92 9.45 7.10 -19.08
C ASP A 92 10.21 6.35 -17.97
N TYR A 93 9.49 5.59 -17.13
CA TYR A 93 10.10 4.71 -16.12
C TYR A 93 10.09 3.25 -16.58
N SER A 94 11.27 2.66 -16.76
CA SER A 94 11.41 1.26 -17.15
C SER A 94 11.23 0.28 -15.98
N GLN A 95 11.71 0.64 -14.78
CA GLN A 95 11.68 -0.20 -13.58
C GLN A 95 11.49 0.65 -12.32
N VAL A 96 10.74 0.14 -11.34
CA VAL A 96 10.43 0.80 -10.07
C VAL A 96 10.53 -0.17 -8.90
N ASN A 97 10.75 0.36 -7.69
CA ASN A 97 10.36 -0.31 -6.46
C ASN A 97 8.87 -0.05 -6.21
N VAL A 98 8.19 -0.99 -5.60
CA VAL A 98 6.73 -0.89 -5.41
C VAL A 98 6.39 -1.01 -3.94
N ILE A 99 5.60 -0.08 -3.42
CA ILE A 99 4.94 -0.21 -2.11
C ILE A 99 3.43 -0.19 -2.28
N GLY A 100 2.76 -1.12 -1.62
CA GLY A 100 1.29 -1.15 -1.56
C GLY A 100 0.76 -1.25 -0.15
N VAL A 101 -0.23 -0.40 0.16
CA VAL A 101 -0.86 -0.34 1.48
C VAL A 101 -2.27 -0.88 1.42
N SER A 102 -2.62 -1.84 2.29
CA SER A 102 -3.98 -2.36 2.39
C SER A 102 -4.51 -2.86 1.03
N TRP A 103 -5.58 -2.30 0.49
CA TRP A 103 -6.09 -2.56 -0.85
C TRP A 103 -5.00 -2.34 -1.93
N GLY A 104 -4.20 -1.29 -1.79
CA GLY A 104 -3.05 -1.05 -2.67
C GLY A 104 -1.98 -2.14 -2.58
N GLY A 105 -1.89 -2.85 -1.46
CA GLY A 105 -1.03 -4.03 -1.31
C GLY A 105 -1.49 -5.21 -2.17
N ALA A 106 -2.80 -5.38 -2.38
CA ALA A 106 -3.32 -6.35 -3.36
C ALA A 106 -2.95 -5.95 -4.79
N LEU A 107 -3.07 -4.65 -5.13
CA LEU A 107 -2.64 -4.14 -6.43
C LEU A 107 -1.12 -4.29 -6.64
N ALA A 108 -0.31 -4.04 -5.61
CA ALA A 108 1.14 -4.22 -5.65
C ALA A 108 1.54 -5.68 -5.89
N GLN A 109 0.87 -6.64 -5.23
CA GLN A 109 1.06 -8.06 -5.50
C GLN A 109 0.70 -8.40 -6.96
N GLN A 110 -0.44 -7.90 -7.45
CA GLN A 110 -0.86 -8.12 -8.84
C GLN A 110 0.13 -7.50 -9.84
N PHE A 111 0.63 -6.29 -9.54
CA PHE A 111 1.61 -5.62 -10.40
C PHE A 111 2.92 -6.41 -10.46
N ALA A 112 3.48 -6.80 -9.30
CA ALA A 112 4.72 -7.58 -9.23
C ALA A 112 4.60 -8.94 -9.92
N TYR A 113 3.42 -9.57 -9.87
CA TYR A 113 3.14 -10.83 -10.55
C TYR A 113 2.97 -10.68 -12.08
N SER A 114 2.24 -9.64 -12.53
CA SER A 114 1.91 -9.45 -13.95
C SER A 114 3.02 -8.77 -14.74
N HIS A 115 3.87 -7.98 -14.06
CA HIS A 115 4.96 -7.19 -14.65
C HIS A 115 6.25 -7.37 -13.85
N PRO A 116 6.76 -8.62 -13.74
CA PRO A 116 7.91 -8.92 -12.87
C PRO A 116 9.18 -8.17 -13.24
N GLU A 117 9.38 -7.85 -14.51
CA GLU A 117 10.51 -7.08 -15.02
C GLU A 117 10.46 -5.60 -14.63
N ARG A 118 9.26 -5.08 -14.33
CA ARG A 118 9.02 -3.68 -13.96
C ARG A 118 9.15 -3.45 -12.46
N CYS A 119 9.06 -4.51 -11.64
CA CYS A 119 9.11 -4.44 -10.19
C CYS A 119 10.46 -4.94 -9.67
N LYS A 120 11.32 -4.04 -9.18
CA LYS A 120 12.64 -4.39 -8.64
C LYS A 120 12.53 -5.00 -7.25
N LYS A 121 11.87 -4.30 -6.33
CA LYS A 121 11.57 -4.72 -4.95
C LYS A 121 10.11 -4.44 -4.62
N LEU A 122 9.54 -5.26 -3.75
CA LEU A 122 8.14 -5.17 -3.34
C LEU A 122 8.02 -4.90 -1.84
N ILE A 123 7.19 -3.95 -1.45
CA ILE A 123 6.87 -3.64 -0.05
C ILE A 123 5.36 -3.78 0.14
N LEU A 124 4.95 -4.64 1.06
CA LEU A 124 3.56 -4.93 1.37
C LEU A 124 3.24 -4.49 2.79
N ALA A 125 2.41 -3.46 2.94
CA ALA A 125 2.05 -2.90 4.24
C ALA A 125 0.57 -3.11 4.55
N ALA A 126 0.25 -3.66 5.72
CA ALA A 126 -1.12 -3.83 6.24
C ALA A 126 -2.09 -4.42 5.20
N THR A 127 -1.71 -5.51 4.51
CA THR A 127 -2.47 -6.09 3.38
C THR A 127 -2.71 -7.60 3.57
N SER A 128 -3.32 -8.24 2.59
CA SER A 128 -3.64 -9.67 2.62
C SER A 128 -3.55 -10.30 1.23
N ALA A 129 -3.76 -11.61 1.16
CA ALA A 129 -3.86 -12.36 -0.09
C ALA A 129 -5.25 -12.23 -0.76
N GLY A 130 -6.07 -11.28 -0.38
CA GLY A 130 -7.40 -11.02 -0.96
C GLY A 130 -8.51 -11.88 -0.37
N ALA A 131 -9.42 -12.42 -1.20
CA ALA A 131 -10.63 -13.13 -0.75
C ALA A 131 -10.34 -14.33 0.18
N VAL A 132 -9.17 -14.97 0.02
CA VAL A 132 -8.70 -16.04 0.91
C VAL A 132 -7.85 -15.44 2.02
N MET A 133 -8.50 -14.84 3.00
CA MET A 133 -7.87 -14.23 4.16
C MET A 133 -8.66 -14.55 5.44
N VAL A 134 -8.00 -14.48 6.58
CA VAL A 134 -8.70 -14.38 7.87
C VAL A 134 -9.30 -12.98 7.94
N PRO A 135 -10.63 -12.84 8.00
CA PRO A 135 -11.27 -11.53 7.98
C PRO A 135 -10.97 -10.74 9.25
N GLY A 136 -10.95 -9.43 9.15
CA GLY A 136 -10.99 -8.53 10.28
C GLY A 136 -12.31 -8.64 11.06
N ARG A 137 -12.44 -7.89 12.14
CA ARG A 137 -13.67 -7.90 12.96
C ARG A 137 -14.89 -7.53 12.13
N PRO A 138 -16.02 -8.26 12.19
CA PRO A 138 -17.21 -7.98 11.38
C PRO A 138 -17.71 -6.53 11.50
N SER A 139 -17.70 -5.96 12.72
CA SER A 139 -18.08 -4.57 12.96
C SER A 139 -17.20 -3.55 12.23
N VAL A 140 -15.90 -3.87 12.09
CA VAL A 140 -14.92 -3.05 11.35
C VAL A 140 -15.17 -3.16 9.84
N LEU A 141 -15.37 -4.38 9.34
CA LEU A 141 -15.65 -4.62 7.92
C LEU A 141 -16.93 -3.95 7.45
N LEU A 142 -17.99 -3.92 8.28
CA LEU A 142 -19.22 -3.20 8.00
C LEU A 142 -18.99 -1.69 7.89
N LYS A 143 -18.16 -1.10 8.78
CA LYS A 143 -17.76 0.31 8.68
C LYS A 143 -16.95 0.60 7.41
N MET A 144 -16.17 -0.38 6.95
CA MET A 144 -15.35 -0.29 5.72
C MET A 144 -16.17 -0.50 4.44
N ALA A 145 -17.35 -1.11 4.49
CA ALA A 145 -18.18 -1.37 3.31
C ALA A 145 -18.78 -0.10 2.68
N SER A 146 -18.73 1.03 3.39
CA SER A 146 -19.28 2.32 2.94
C SER A 146 -18.19 3.38 2.78
N PRO A 147 -18.25 4.23 1.72
CA PRO A 147 -17.34 5.37 1.55
C PRO A 147 -17.60 6.51 2.55
N ARG A 148 -18.58 6.36 3.47
CA ARG A 148 -19.05 7.43 4.36
C ARG A 148 -17.92 8.13 5.11
N ARG A 149 -16.85 7.38 5.51
CA ARG A 149 -15.69 7.93 6.20
C ARG A 149 -14.88 8.93 5.36
N TYR A 150 -14.97 8.85 4.02
CA TYR A 150 -14.31 9.77 3.10
C TYR A 150 -15.21 10.92 2.63
N ILE A 151 -16.53 10.80 2.86
CA ILE A 151 -17.52 11.78 2.43
C ILE A 151 -17.94 12.68 3.60
N GLN A 152 -17.95 12.14 4.82
CA GLN A 152 -18.36 12.82 6.04
C GLN A 152 -17.18 12.82 7.03
N PRO A 153 -16.38 13.89 7.12
CA PRO A 153 -15.17 13.95 7.97
C PRO A 153 -15.48 13.60 9.44
N SER A 154 -16.56 14.13 10.03
CA SER A 154 -16.95 13.83 11.42
C SER A 154 -17.21 12.33 11.64
N HIS A 155 -17.85 11.66 10.67
CA HIS A 155 -18.05 10.21 10.74
C HIS A 155 -16.70 9.48 10.66
N GLY A 156 -15.80 9.92 9.77
CA GLY A 156 -14.45 9.37 9.65
C GLY A 156 -13.67 9.46 10.96
N VAL A 157 -13.68 10.63 11.60
CA VAL A 157 -13.04 10.86 12.92
C VAL A 157 -13.62 9.92 13.98
N ASN A 158 -14.95 9.82 14.09
CA ASN A 158 -15.61 9.02 15.11
C ASN A 158 -15.31 7.52 15.01
N ILE A 159 -15.15 6.98 13.81
CA ILE A 159 -14.90 5.54 13.62
C ILE A 159 -13.41 5.18 13.51
N ALA A 160 -12.52 6.18 13.36
CA ALA A 160 -11.09 5.97 13.14
C ALA A 160 -10.42 5.08 14.20
N PRO A 161 -10.67 5.25 15.52
CA PRO A 161 -10.12 4.38 16.56
C PRO A 161 -10.48 2.91 16.37
N ASP A 162 -11.70 2.65 15.94
CA ASP A 162 -12.20 1.28 15.75
C ASP A 162 -11.64 0.61 14.50
N ILE A 163 -11.53 1.38 13.39
CA ILE A 163 -11.12 0.82 12.10
C ILE A 163 -9.61 0.82 11.89
N TYR A 164 -8.87 1.75 12.50
CA TYR A 164 -7.42 1.83 12.31
C TYR A 164 -6.62 1.27 13.48
N GLY A 165 -7.17 1.20 14.69
CA GLY A 165 -6.46 0.65 15.85
C GLY A 165 -5.25 1.48 16.30
N GLY A 166 -4.35 0.86 17.04
CA GLY A 166 -3.03 1.40 17.37
C GLY A 166 -3.04 2.84 17.89
N ALA A 167 -2.25 3.69 17.27
CA ALA A 167 -2.12 5.10 17.63
C ALA A 167 -3.45 5.87 17.55
N PHE A 168 -4.36 5.52 16.64
CA PHE A 168 -5.67 6.18 16.52
C PHE A 168 -6.59 5.93 17.71
N ARG A 169 -6.38 4.84 18.48
CA ARG A 169 -7.07 4.63 19.76
C ARG A 169 -6.44 5.43 20.90
N ARG A 170 -5.14 5.68 20.83
CA ARG A 170 -4.37 6.37 21.89
C ARG A 170 -4.45 7.88 21.77
N ASP A 171 -4.58 8.41 20.54
CA ASP A 171 -4.60 9.85 20.27
C ASP A 171 -5.72 10.23 19.29
N PRO A 172 -6.85 10.76 19.80
CA PRO A 172 -7.97 11.21 18.96
C PRO A 172 -7.61 12.31 17.94
N HIS A 173 -6.60 13.16 18.23
CA HIS A 173 -6.19 14.22 17.31
C HIS A 173 -5.61 13.68 15.99
N LEU A 174 -5.10 12.45 15.99
CA LEU A 174 -4.64 11.80 14.74
C LEU A 174 -5.79 11.60 13.76
N ALA A 175 -6.99 11.28 14.25
CA ALA A 175 -8.17 11.11 13.41
C ALA A 175 -8.59 12.43 12.74
N GLU A 176 -8.54 13.54 13.46
CA GLU A 176 -8.84 14.87 12.93
C GLU A 176 -7.81 15.29 11.87
N LYS A 177 -6.50 15.13 12.17
CA LYS A 177 -5.40 15.42 11.23
C LYS A 177 -5.50 14.57 9.96
N HIS A 178 -5.88 13.30 10.09
CA HIS A 178 -6.08 12.42 8.97
C HIS A 178 -7.28 12.84 8.12
N ALA A 179 -8.43 13.09 8.76
CA ALA A 179 -9.66 13.51 8.09
C ALA A 179 -9.49 14.84 7.33
N ALA A 180 -8.68 15.78 7.84
CA ALA A 180 -8.40 17.05 7.18
C ALA A 180 -7.66 16.90 5.83
N LYS A 181 -6.95 15.79 5.61
CA LYS A 181 -6.24 15.47 4.35
C LYS A 181 -7.08 14.66 3.36
N VAL A 182 -8.23 14.16 3.80
CA VAL A 182 -9.14 13.39 2.95
C VAL A 182 -9.77 14.31 1.92
N ARG A 183 -9.59 13.99 0.64
CA ARG A 183 -10.36 14.58 -0.45
C ARG A 183 -11.45 13.61 -0.85
N SER A 184 -12.69 14.07 -0.80
CA SER A 184 -13.85 13.23 -1.12
C SER A 184 -13.72 12.67 -2.53
N SER A 185 -13.65 11.35 -2.64
CA SER A 185 -13.83 10.63 -3.89
C SER A 185 -15.33 10.42 -4.13
N GLY A 186 -15.74 10.35 -5.39
CA GLY A 186 -17.13 9.99 -5.72
C GLY A 186 -17.48 8.61 -5.14
N LYS A 187 -18.74 8.44 -4.69
CA LYS A 187 -19.20 7.15 -4.12
C LYS A 187 -18.92 5.97 -5.06
N LEU A 188 -19.10 6.18 -6.36
CA LEU A 188 -18.96 5.15 -7.38
C LEU A 188 -17.51 4.62 -7.46
N GLY A 189 -16.50 5.51 -7.40
CA GLY A 189 -15.09 5.10 -7.43
C GLY A 189 -14.71 4.20 -6.26
N TYR A 190 -15.25 4.47 -5.07
CA TYR A 190 -15.07 3.60 -3.90
C TYR A 190 -15.68 2.20 -4.11
N TYR A 191 -16.89 2.12 -4.63
CA TYR A 191 -17.54 0.83 -4.91
C TYR A 191 -16.82 0.07 -6.05
N TRP A 192 -16.26 0.77 -7.04
CA TRP A 192 -15.43 0.14 -8.06
C TRP A 192 -14.15 -0.47 -7.46
N GLN A 193 -13.55 0.16 -6.46
CA GLN A 193 -12.42 -0.43 -5.74
C GLN A 193 -12.82 -1.67 -4.92
N LEU A 194 -13.97 -1.65 -4.25
CA LEU A 194 -14.50 -2.85 -3.59
C LEU A 194 -14.73 -3.98 -4.60
N PHE A 195 -15.32 -3.65 -5.75
CA PHE A 195 -15.54 -4.61 -6.83
C PHE A 195 -14.23 -5.18 -7.39
N ALA A 196 -13.17 -4.37 -7.51
CA ALA A 196 -11.85 -4.83 -7.95
C ALA A 196 -11.32 -5.97 -7.07
N GLY A 197 -11.58 -5.89 -5.75
CA GLY A 197 -11.18 -6.91 -4.77
C GLY A 197 -12.11 -8.12 -4.68
N LEU A 198 -13.33 -8.02 -5.20
CA LEU A 198 -14.32 -9.09 -5.05
C LEU A 198 -13.86 -10.39 -5.71
N GLY A 199 -13.69 -11.44 -4.92
CA GLY A 199 -13.23 -12.76 -5.37
C GLY A 199 -11.77 -12.82 -5.83
N TRP A 200 -11.03 -11.69 -5.81
CA TRP A 200 -9.61 -11.71 -6.14
C TRP A 200 -8.80 -12.34 -5.00
N THR A 201 -7.82 -13.15 -5.38
CA THR A 201 -6.85 -13.70 -4.42
C THR A 201 -5.51 -13.98 -5.10
N SER A 202 -4.43 -13.73 -4.37
CA SER A 202 -3.06 -14.00 -4.79
C SER A 202 -2.52 -15.36 -4.30
N VAL A 203 -3.23 -16.05 -3.42
CA VAL A 203 -2.77 -17.27 -2.74
C VAL A 203 -2.17 -18.31 -3.69
N HIS A 204 -2.76 -18.48 -4.87
CA HIS A 204 -2.32 -19.50 -5.84
C HIS A 204 -0.97 -19.20 -6.48
N TRP A 205 -0.54 -17.94 -6.51
CA TRP A 205 0.66 -17.51 -7.23
C TRP A 205 1.63 -16.66 -6.40
N LEU A 206 1.39 -16.46 -5.10
CA LEU A 206 2.34 -15.77 -4.20
C LEU A 206 3.76 -16.36 -4.28
N HIS A 207 3.87 -17.70 -4.42
CA HIS A 207 5.15 -18.39 -4.58
C HIS A 207 5.89 -18.05 -5.88
N LYS A 208 5.23 -17.39 -6.83
CA LYS A 208 5.82 -16.92 -8.10
C LYS A 208 6.37 -15.49 -8.00
N ILE A 209 6.07 -14.77 -6.93
CA ILE A 209 6.69 -13.46 -6.66
C ILE A 209 8.14 -13.71 -6.26
N ARG A 210 9.07 -13.34 -7.14
CA ARG A 210 10.51 -13.57 -6.97
C ARG A 210 11.26 -12.33 -6.47
N GLN A 211 10.63 -11.17 -6.55
CA GLN A 211 11.18 -9.90 -6.09
C GLN A 211 11.51 -10.00 -4.58
N PRO A 212 12.64 -9.44 -4.13
CA PRO A 212 12.84 -9.21 -2.71
C PRO A 212 11.62 -8.48 -2.14
N THR A 213 11.04 -9.00 -1.07
CA THR A 213 9.76 -8.50 -0.54
C THR A 213 9.87 -8.18 0.95
N LEU A 214 9.59 -6.92 1.31
CA LEU A 214 9.44 -6.48 2.69
C LEU A 214 7.96 -6.48 3.05
N ILE A 215 7.60 -7.16 4.13
CA ILE A 215 6.24 -7.25 4.63
C ILE A 215 6.17 -6.52 5.97
N LEU A 216 5.30 -5.52 6.08
CA LEU A 216 5.12 -4.69 7.27
C LEU A 216 3.70 -4.86 7.81
N ALA A 217 3.57 -5.27 9.05
CA ALA A 217 2.29 -5.56 9.71
C ALA A 217 2.13 -4.75 10.99
N GLY A 218 0.96 -4.14 11.21
CA GLY A 218 0.58 -3.65 12.54
C GLY A 218 0.09 -4.81 13.42
N ASP A 219 0.49 -4.85 14.68
CA ASP A 219 0.05 -5.89 15.62
C ASP A 219 -1.38 -5.65 16.16
N ASP A 220 -1.82 -4.38 16.18
CA ASP A 220 -3.17 -3.95 16.56
C ASP A 220 -4.00 -3.51 15.33
N ASP A 221 -3.83 -4.18 14.19
CA ASP A 221 -4.59 -3.92 12.97
C ASP A 221 -5.95 -4.63 13.02
N PRO A 222 -7.08 -3.90 13.15
CA PRO A 222 -8.40 -4.50 13.24
C PRO A 222 -9.02 -4.86 11.88
N ILE A 223 -8.44 -4.36 10.76
CA ILE A 223 -8.88 -4.63 9.39
C ILE A 223 -8.18 -5.87 8.85
N ILE A 224 -6.87 -5.92 8.99
CA ILE A 224 -6.01 -6.99 8.46
C ILE A 224 -5.29 -7.67 9.63
N PRO A 225 -5.88 -8.72 10.23
CA PRO A 225 -5.22 -9.48 11.27
C PRO A 225 -3.82 -9.95 10.87
N LEU A 226 -2.86 -9.89 11.81
CA LEU A 226 -1.44 -10.22 11.60
C LEU A 226 -1.21 -11.59 10.92
N ILE A 227 -2.11 -12.54 11.14
CA ILE A 227 -2.03 -13.88 10.52
C ILE A 227 -1.99 -13.82 8.99
N ASN A 228 -2.66 -12.79 8.37
CA ASN A 228 -2.66 -12.62 6.91
C ASN A 228 -1.27 -12.21 6.40
N MET A 229 -0.57 -11.36 7.16
CA MET A 229 0.78 -10.95 6.81
C MET A 229 1.78 -12.10 6.99
N LYS A 230 1.58 -12.94 8.03
CA LYS A 230 2.34 -14.19 8.22
C LYS A 230 2.11 -15.16 7.05
N LEU A 231 0.89 -15.25 6.52
CA LEU A 231 0.59 -16.07 5.33
C LEU A 231 1.36 -15.56 4.10
N LEU A 232 1.40 -14.23 3.87
CA LEU A 232 2.19 -13.65 2.79
C LEU A 232 3.68 -13.99 2.94
N ALA A 233 4.24 -13.80 4.14
CA ALA A 233 5.63 -14.11 4.44
C ALA A 233 5.97 -15.60 4.26
N TRP A 234 5.06 -16.48 4.60
CA TRP A 234 5.23 -17.91 4.38
C TRP A 234 5.19 -18.31 2.91
N ARG A 235 4.37 -17.60 2.09
CA ARG A 235 4.13 -17.97 0.68
C ARG A 235 5.08 -17.30 -0.31
N ILE A 236 5.59 -16.10 0.00
CA ILE A 236 6.51 -15.36 -0.87
C ILE A 236 7.95 -15.78 -0.53
N PRO A 237 8.70 -16.40 -1.47
CA PRO A 237 9.98 -17.05 -1.17
C PRO A 237 11.07 -16.10 -0.63
N ASN A 238 11.15 -14.89 -1.18
CA ASN A 238 12.20 -13.90 -0.86
C ASN A 238 11.63 -12.78 0.01
N SER A 239 10.95 -13.13 1.11
CA SER A 239 10.29 -12.13 1.95
C SER A 239 10.82 -12.13 3.37
N GLU A 240 10.75 -10.94 3.99
CA GLU A 240 10.96 -10.72 5.42
C GLU A 240 9.75 -9.99 6.01
N LEU A 241 9.36 -10.37 7.23
CA LEU A 241 8.21 -9.80 7.94
C LEU A 241 8.69 -9.02 9.16
N HIS A 242 8.27 -7.75 9.24
CA HIS A 242 8.44 -6.91 10.42
C HIS A 242 7.06 -6.54 11.00
N VAL A 243 6.94 -6.70 12.31
CA VAL A 243 5.73 -6.35 13.06
C VAL A 243 5.95 -5.02 13.77
N ILE A 244 5.03 -4.09 13.56
CA ILE A 244 5.07 -2.73 14.09
C ILE A 244 4.05 -2.63 15.22
N ASP A 245 4.47 -2.11 16.39
CA ASP A 245 3.58 -1.81 17.54
C ASP A 245 2.64 -0.64 17.19
N ASP A 246 1.67 -0.90 16.32
CA ASP A 246 0.64 0.05 15.89
C ASP A 246 -0.50 -0.63 15.12
N GLY A 247 -1.49 0.17 14.68
CA GLY A 247 -2.65 -0.28 13.91
C GLY A 247 -2.43 -0.24 12.40
N HIS A 248 -3.55 -0.18 11.67
CA HIS A 248 -3.59 -0.28 10.20
C HIS A 248 -2.81 0.82 9.46
N LEU A 249 -2.76 2.04 10.01
CA LEU A 249 -2.13 3.19 9.36
C LEU A 249 -0.72 3.53 9.89
N PHE A 250 0.03 2.52 10.35
CA PHE A 250 1.38 2.70 10.91
C PHE A 250 2.34 3.42 9.94
N LEU A 251 2.17 3.31 8.62
CA LEU A 251 2.98 4.08 7.65
C LEU A 251 2.83 5.59 7.84
N VAL A 252 1.71 6.06 8.38
CA VAL A 252 1.48 7.47 8.65
C VAL A 252 1.83 7.80 10.11
N THR A 253 1.38 6.99 11.05
CA THR A 253 1.54 7.24 12.49
C THR A 253 2.94 6.94 13.02
N ARG A 254 3.67 6.04 12.36
CA ARG A 254 5.05 5.62 12.66
C ARG A 254 6.02 5.92 11.51
N ALA A 255 5.69 6.89 10.65
CA ALA A 255 6.48 7.20 9.45
C ALA A 255 7.98 7.32 9.74
N GLN A 256 8.37 8.05 10.82
CA GLN A 256 9.77 8.28 11.18
C GLN A 256 10.54 7.01 11.59
N SER A 257 9.86 6.00 12.13
CA SER A 257 10.49 4.73 12.51
C SER A 257 10.46 3.70 11.38
N VAL A 258 9.45 3.76 10.51
CA VAL A 258 9.28 2.79 9.40
C VAL A 258 10.07 3.19 8.16
N ALA A 259 10.20 4.49 7.88
CA ALA A 259 10.94 4.98 6.72
C ALA A 259 12.41 4.50 6.69
N PRO A 260 13.19 4.53 7.78
CA PRO A 260 14.55 3.98 7.78
C PRO A 260 14.61 2.48 7.45
N MET A 261 13.64 1.68 7.92
CA MET A 261 13.57 0.25 7.60
C MET A 261 13.34 0.03 6.10
N ILE A 262 12.45 0.82 5.51
CA ILE A 262 12.17 0.78 4.07
C ILE A 262 13.41 1.22 3.29
N MET A 263 14.08 2.31 3.70
CA MET A 263 15.28 2.79 3.02
C MET A 263 16.42 1.77 3.10
N ALA A 264 16.64 1.14 4.25
CA ALA A 264 17.62 0.06 4.40
C ALA A 264 17.31 -1.10 3.45
N PHE A 265 16.06 -1.55 3.41
CA PHE A 265 15.62 -2.60 2.48
C PHE A 265 15.83 -2.21 1.00
N LEU A 266 15.50 -0.97 0.61
CA LEU A 266 15.66 -0.51 -0.77
C LEU A 266 17.13 -0.41 -1.17
N SER A 267 18.04 -0.04 -0.26
CA SER A 267 19.47 0.14 -0.50
C SER A 267 20.26 -1.18 -0.49
N GLU A 268 19.75 -2.25 0.15
CA GLU A 268 20.44 -3.53 0.17
C GLU A 268 20.53 -4.15 -1.24
N GLU A 269 21.73 -4.42 -1.71
CA GLU A 269 21.97 -5.31 -2.85
C GLU A 269 21.85 -6.78 -2.39
N LYS A 270 20.62 -7.29 -2.25
CA LYS A 270 20.45 -8.73 -1.99
C LYS A 270 20.82 -9.52 -3.25
N GLN A 271 21.94 -10.26 -3.17
CA GLN A 271 22.17 -11.39 -4.07
C GLN A 271 21.00 -12.38 -3.95
N PRO A 272 20.63 -13.12 -5.03
CA PRO A 272 19.56 -14.10 -4.98
C PRO A 272 19.80 -15.08 -3.82
N ALA A 273 18.84 -15.18 -2.90
CA ALA A 273 18.97 -15.90 -1.65
C ALA A 273 19.31 -17.39 -1.89
N VAL A 274 20.47 -17.81 -1.40
CA VAL A 274 20.68 -19.19 -1.00
C VAL A 274 19.71 -19.46 0.15
N ILE A 275 18.87 -20.46 -0.01
CA ILE A 275 17.85 -20.90 0.97
C ILE A 275 18.55 -21.12 2.32
N ARG A 276 18.45 -20.17 3.24
CA ARG A 276 18.82 -20.37 4.64
C ARG A 276 17.59 -20.85 5.38
N HIS A 277 17.49 -22.15 5.62
CA HIS A 277 16.58 -22.70 6.63
C HIS A 277 16.92 -22.03 7.97
N ALA A 278 15.95 -21.36 8.58
CA ALA A 278 16.10 -20.82 9.92
C ALA A 278 16.40 -21.99 10.89
N ALA A 279 17.62 -22.03 11.40
CA ALA A 279 17.97 -22.92 12.51
C ALA A 279 17.18 -22.45 13.73
N THR A 280 16.31 -23.32 14.21
CA THR A 280 15.58 -23.16 15.47
C THR A 280 16.61 -23.12 16.61
N LEU A 281 16.91 -21.94 17.14
CA LEU A 281 17.66 -21.83 18.40
C LEU A 281 16.77 -22.35 19.52
N ARG A 282 16.98 -23.61 19.91
CA ARG A 282 16.49 -24.14 21.21
C ARG A 282 17.38 -23.57 22.30
N ALA A 283 16.78 -22.83 23.22
CA ALA A 283 17.44 -22.44 24.47
C ALA A 283 17.81 -23.70 25.25
N PRO A 284 18.99 -23.75 25.92
CA PRO A 284 19.32 -24.83 26.81
C PRO A 284 18.40 -24.83 28.03
N ARG A 285 17.82 -25.96 28.33
CA ARG A 285 17.12 -26.20 29.61
C ARG A 285 18.16 -26.25 30.74
N ALA A 286 18.01 -25.37 31.72
CA ALA A 286 18.66 -25.50 33.04
C ALA A 286 17.90 -26.49 33.89
#